data_976ffe6a5710a18d93ba68784c8b8891
#
_entry.id   976ffe6a5710a18d93ba68784c8b8891
#
_cell.length_a   1.000
_cell.length_b   1.000
_cell.length_c   1.000
_cell.angle_alpha   90.00
_cell.angle_beta   90.00
_cell.angle_gamma   90.00
#
_symmetry.space_group_name_H-M   'P 1'
#
loop_
_entity.id
_entity.type
_entity.pdbx_description
1 polymer ?
#
loop_
_entity_poly.entity_id
_entity_poly.type
_entity_poly.pdbx_seq_one_letter_code
_entity_poly.pdbx_strand_id
1 'polypeptide(L)'
;MTFEWENGRILKKINTSDKSVQMSYDSNGMRTQKSVDGVKTNYYYDSNKNLIALVKGNDTLLFYYDSDGSATSFSYNGTMYFYVKNLQGDVIRIIDLAGTEVASYVYDAWGNIKDTKGDTTVRELNPIRYRSYVYDTETDLYY
;
A
#
# COMPACT_ATOMS: atom_id res chain seq x y z
N MET A 1 -7.36 2.86 19.87
CA MET A 1 -7.18 3.60 18.60
C MET A 1 -8.14 4.77 18.60
N THR A 2 -7.64 5.95 18.33
CA THR A 2 -8.47 7.16 18.19
C THR A 2 -8.31 7.77 16.82
N PHE A 3 -9.36 8.46 16.34
CA PHE A 3 -9.40 9.06 15.01
C PHE A 3 -9.70 10.56 15.15
N GLU A 4 -8.95 11.40 14.43
CA GLU A 4 -9.20 12.83 14.34
C GLU A 4 -9.62 13.17 12.91
N TRP A 5 -10.75 13.86 12.77
CA TRP A 5 -11.38 14.20 11.49
C TRP A 5 -11.39 15.71 11.27
N GLU A 6 -11.17 16.14 10.05
CA GLU A 6 -11.37 17.51 9.62
C GLU A 6 -12.71 17.63 8.90
N ASN A 7 -13.53 18.60 9.30
CA ASN A 7 -14.86 18.84 8.74
C ASN A 7 -15.78 17.60 8.72
N GLY A 8 -15.55 16.66 9.65
CA GLY A 8 -16.34 15.44 9.78
C GLY A 8 -16.20 14.43 8.64
N ARG A 9 -15.31 14.66 7.68
CA ARG A 9 -15.16 13.81 6.48
C ARG A 9 -13.76 13.40 6.14
N ILE A 10 -12.76 14.18 6.52
CA ILE A 10 -11.36 13.95 6.17
C ILE A 10 -10.61 13.40 7.38
N LEU A 11 -10.16 12.17 7.31
CA LEU A 11 -9.40 11.55 8.39
C LEU A 11 -7.97 12.11 8.41
N LYS A 12 -7.65 12.93 9.39
CA LYS A 12 -6.36 13.62 9.51
C LYS A 12 -5.35 12.85 10.34
N LYS A 13 -5.81 12.13 11.34
CA LYS A 13 -4.90 11.48 12.27
C LYS A 13 -5.51 10.24 12.89
N ILE A 14 -4.66 9.25 13.09
CA ILE A 14 -4.97 8.03 13.82
C ILE A 14 -3.92 7.87 14.90
N ASN A 15 -4.35 7.69 16.13
CA ASN A 15 -3.46 7.34 17.24
C ASN A 15 -3.75 5.92 17.67
N THR A 16 -2.72 5.07 17.68
CA THR A 16 -2.73 3.75 18.29
C THR A 16 -2.06 3.82 19.65
N SER A 17 -1.92 2.68 20.34
CA SER A 17 -1.25 2.64 21.65
C SER A 17 0.23 3.04 21.58
N ASP A 18 0.88 2.87 20.43
CA ASP A 18 2.32 3.03 20.25
C ASP A 18 2.71 3.96 19.08
N LYS A 19 1.75 4.39 18.25
CA LYS A 19 2.03 5.19 17.04
C LYS A 19 1.05 6.32 16.83
N SER A 20 1.55 7.41 16.22
CA SER A 20 0.74 8.51 15.73
C SER A 20 0.89 8.60 14.21
N VAL A 21 -0.21 8.45 13.49
CA VAL A 21 -0.27 8.49 12.03
C VAL A 21 -1.03 9.74 11.60
N GLN A 22 -0.37 10.62 10.84
CA GLN A 22 -0.97 11.82 10.28
C GLN A 22 -1.06 11.70 8.76
N MET A 23 -2.13 12.22 8.18
CA MET A 23 -2.40 12.13 6.74
C MET A 23 -2.69 13.50 6.14
N SER A 24 -2.22 13.71 4.92
CA SER A 24 -2.52 14.90 4.11
C SER A 24 -3.14 14.49 2.79
N TYR A 25 -4.00 15.35 2.25
CA TYR A 25 -4.77 15.07 1.04
C TYR A 25 -4.69 16.25 0.07
N ASP A 26 -4.85 15.97 -1.22
CA ASP A 26 -4.99 17.01 -2.24
C ASP A 26 -6.45 17.51 -2.33
N SER A 27 -6.71 18.46 -3.24
CA SER A 27 -8.04 19.03 -3.47
C SER A 27 -9.06 18.02 -4.00
N ASN A 28 -8.61 16.90 -4.56
CA ASN A 28 -9.45 15.79 -5.05
C ASN A 28 -9.74 14.74 -3.97
N GLY A 29 -9.24 14.92 -2.74
CA GLY A 29 -9.41 13.97 -1.65
C GLY A 29 -8.45 12.77 -1.71
N MET A 30 -7.43 12.81 -2.57
CA MET A 30 -6.42 11.76 -2.65
C MET A 30 -5.33 11.98 -1.61
N ARG A 31 -4.93 10.92 -0.91
CA ARG A 31 -3.89 11.00 0.13
C ARG A 31 -2.52 11.25 -0.52
N THR A 32 -1.91 12.39 -0.21
CA THR A 32 -0.60 12.80 -0.75
C THR A 32 0.55 12.46 0.18
N GLN A 33 0.31 12.38 1.48
CA GLN A 33 1.34 12.06 2.47
C GLN A 33 0.76 11.33 3.67
N LYS A 34 1.53 10.40 4.18
CA LYS A 34 1.33 9.77 5.50
C LYS A 34 2.60 9.97 6.32
N SER A 35 2.45 10.41 7.55
CA SER A 35 3.56 10.56 8.51
C SER A 35 3.31 9.66 9.71
N VAL A 36 4.22 8.74 9.97
CA VAL A 36 4.17 7.82 11.11
C VAL A 36 5.31 8.19 12.04
N ASP A 37 4.97 8.78 13.19
CA ASP A 37 5.93 9.26 14.18
C ASP A 37 7.04 10.14 13.55
N GLY A 38 6.67 10.98 12.59
CA GLY A 38 7.55 11.88 11.86
C GLY A 38 8.21 11.31 10.61
N VAL A 39 8.09 10.01 10.36
CA VAL A 39 8.59 9.38 9.12
C VAL A 39 7.54 9.52 8.02
N LYS A 40 7.89 10.25 6.96
CA LYS A 40 6.97 10.62 5.90
C LYS A 40 7.02 9.65 4.73
N THR A 41 5.83 9.28 4.22
CA THR A 41 5.63 8.58 2.96
C THR A 41 4.83 9.47 2.04
N ASN A 42 5.34 9.74 0.84
CA ASN A 42 4.67 10.54 -0.17
C ASN A 42 4.05 9.64 -1.25
N TYR A 43 2.84 9.98 -1.68
CA TYR A 43 2.07 9.25 -2.69
C TYR A 43 1.86 10.11 -3.92
N TYR A 44 2.02 9.52 -5.10
CA TYR A 44 1.85 10.19 -6.39
C TYR A 44 0.87 9.41 -7.26
N TYR A 45 -0.02 10.12 -7.94
CA TYR A 45 -1.11 9.53 -8.72
C TYR A 45 -1.07 10.02 -10.17
N ASP A 46 -1.58 9.20 -11.10
CA ASP A 46 -1.82 9.62 -12.47
C ASP A 46 -3.18 10.34 -12.61
N SER A 47 -3.52 10.76 -13.84
CA SER A 47 -4.80 11.44 -14.13
C SER A 47 -6.03 10.56 -13.89
N ASN A 48 -5.86 9.23 -13.88
CA ASN A 48 -6.92 8.27 -13.60
C ASN A 48 -7.00 7.90 -12.10
N LYS A 49 -6.26 8.61 -11.24
CA LYS A 49 -6.20 8.39 -9.79
C LYS A 49 -5.55 7.05 -9.38
N ASN A 50 -4.76 6.45 -10.28
CA ASN A 50 -3.95 5.28 -9.94
C ASN A 50 -2.69 5.71 -9.19
N LEU A 51 -2.33 4.99 -8.13
CA LEU A 51 -1.07 5.21 -7.40
C LEU A 51 0.09 4.77 -8.29
N ILE A 52 0.90 5.72 -8.75
CA ILE A 52 2.04 5.44 -9.64
C ILE A 52 3.37 5.41 -8.93
N ALA A 53 3.48 6.09 -7.79
CA ALA A 53 4.72 6.10 -7.01
C ALA A 53 4.46 6.30 -5.53
N LEU A 54 5.35 5.75 -4.72
CA LEU A 54 5.41 5.90 -3.29
C LEU A 54 6.86 6.11 -2.90
N VAL A 55 7.13 7.18 -2.14
CA VAL A 55 8.49 7.52 -1.69
C VAL A 55 8.50 7.61 -0.17
N LYS A 56 9.32 6.77 0.46
CA LYS A 56 9.52 6.74 1.90
C LYS A 56 11.02 6.76 2.20
N GLY A 57 11.52 7.90 2.67
CA GLY A 57 12.97 8.07 2.89
C GLY A 57 13.74 7.89 1.57
N ASN A 58 14.68 6.95 1.54
CA ASN A 58 15.45 6.60 0.35
C ASN A 58 14.81 5.52 -0.52
N ASP A 59 13.65 5.01 -0.11
CA ASP A 59 12.95 3.95 -0.82
C ASP A 59 11.93 4.53 -1.79
N THR A 60 12.00 4.10 -3.05
CA THR A 60 11.06 4.49 -4.10
C THR A 60 10.41 3.24 -4.68
N LEU A 61 9.07 3.18 -4.62
CA LEU A 61 8.27 2.18 -5.30
C LEU A 61 7.56 2.85 -6.47
N LEU A 62 7.64 2.23 -7.64
CA LEU A 62 6.89 2.63 -8.83
C LEU A 62 5.92 1.50 -9.19
N PHE A 63 4.67 1.85 -9.47
CA PHE A 63 3.61 0.88 -9.76
C PHE A 63 3.22 0.92 -11.22
N TYR A 64 2.97 -0.25 -11.81
CA TYR A 64 2.62 -0.41 -13.21
C TYR A 64 1.26 -1.08 -13.32
N TYR A 65 0.48 -0.63 -14.31
CA TYR A 65 -0.90 -1.04 -14.52
C TYR A 65 -1.09 -1.56 -15.94
N ASP A 66 -2.03 -2.48 -16.13
CA ASP A 66 -2.46 -2.92 -17.46
C ASP A 66 -3.48 -1.94 -18.07
N SER A 67 -3.96 -2.25 -19.27
CA SER A 67 -4.95 -1.42 -19.98
C SER A 67 -6.30 -1.34 -19.26
N ASP A 68 -6.61 -2.30 -18.38
CA ASP A 68 -7.84 -2.32 -17.58
C ASP A 68 -7.72 -1.56 -16.26
N GLY A 69 -6.56 -0.98 -15.98
CA GLY A 69 -6.30 -0.24 -14.74
C GLY A 69 -5.97 -1.13 -13.54
N SER A 70 -5.66 -2.40 -13.76
CA SER A 70 -5.23 -3.31 -12.69
C SER A 70 -3.73 -3.24 -12.47
N ALA A 71 -3.28 -3.15 -11.22
CA ALA A 71 -1.86 -3.18 -10.88
C ALA A 71 -1.27 -4.55 -11.21
N THR A 72 -0.20 -4.58 -12.01
CA THR A 72 0.44 -5.82 -12.47
C THR A 72 1.80 -6.08 -11.83
N SER A 73 2.52 -5.00 -11.51
CA SER A 73 3.90 -5.08 -11.05
C SER A 73 4.30 -3.80 -10.34
N PHE A 74 5.42 -3.86 -9.67
CA PHE A 74 6.06 -2.67 -9.11
C PHE A 74 7.59 -2.81 -9.17
N SER A 75 8.29 -1.68 -9.14
CA SER A 75 9.73 -1.67 -8.88
C SER A 75 9.99 -1.12 -7.48
N TYR A 76 10.96 -1.72 -6.82
CA TYR A 76 11.50 -1.26 -5.55
C TYR A 76 12.96 -0.89 -5.76
N ASN A 77 13.27 0.40 -5.73
CA ASN A 77 14.62 0.94 -5.98
C ASN A 77 15.26 0.35 -7.26
N GLY A 78 14.45 0.22 -8.32
CA GLY A 78 14.88 -0.29 -9.62
C GLY A 78 14.78 -1.81 -9.81
N THR A 79 14.47 -2.58 -8.77
CA THR A 79 14.25 -4.03 -8.88
C THR A 79 12.77 -4.33 -9.15
N MET A 80 12.49 -5.09 -10.21
CA MET A 80 11.12 -5.41 -10.63
C MET A 80 10.54 -6.61 -9.87
N TYR A 81 9.28 -6.46 -9.48
CA TYR A 81 8.45 -7.51 -8.88
C TYR A 81 7.09 -7.55 -9.54
N PHE A 82 6.47 -8.73 -9.57
CA PHE A 82 5.18 -8.95 -10.23
C PHE A 82 4.17 -9.50 -9.24
N TYR A 83 2.93 -9.04 -9.37
CA TYR A 83 1.82 -9.53 -8.56
C TYR A 83 1.22 -10.81 -9.14
N VAL A 84 0.92 -11.76 -8.27
CA VAL A 84 0.04 -12.88 -8.56
C VAL A 84 -1.25 -12.67 -7.77
N LYS A 85 -2.37 -12.60 -8.47
CA LYS A 85 -3.68 -12.30 -7.89
C LYS A 85 -4.62 -13.49 -8.04
N ASN A 86 -5.59 -13.60 -7.12
CA ASN A 86 -6.73 -14.47 -7.30
C ASN A 86 -7.80 -13.81 -8.17
N LEU A 87 -8.92 -14.49 -8.40
CA LEU A 87 -10.02 -13.97 -9.25
C LEU A 87 -10.68 -12.71 -8.68
N GLN A 88 -10.58 -12.47 -7.38
CA GLN A 88 -11.15 -11.30 -6.72
C GLN A 88 -10.22 -10.07 -6.79
N GLY A 89 -9.01 -10.23 -7.31
CA GLY A 89 -8.03 -9.16 -7.38
C GLY A 89 -7.18 -9.02 -6.11
N ASP A 90 -7.21 -9.99 -5.21
CA ASP A 90 -6.34 -10.02 -4.04
C ASP A 90 -4.92 -10.37 -4.46
N VAL A 91 -3.94 -9.60 -4.02
CA VAL A 91 -2.53 -9.95 -4.20
C VAL A 91 -2.18 -11.07 -3.23
N ILE A 92 -1.98 -12.27 -3.75
CA ILE A 92 -1.69 -13.46 -2.94
C ILE A 92 -0.21 -13.81 -2.92
N ARG A 93 0.54 -13.45 -3.97
CA ARG A 93 1.99 -13.65 -4.06
C ARG A 93 2.66 -12.49 -4.78
N ILE A 94 3.93 -12.32 -4.48
CA ILE A 94 4.84 -11.44 -5.22
C ILE A 94 5.97 -12.34 -5.73
N ILE A 95 6.28 -12.23 -7.02
CA ILE A 95 7.36 -12.98 -7.66
C ILE A 95 8.39 -12.01 -8.24
N ASP A 96 9.63 -12.46 -8.34
CA ASP A 96 10.69 -11.71 -8.98
C ASP A 96 10.70 -11.92 -10.51
N LEU A 97 11.67 -11.33 -11.19
CA LEU A 97 11.80 -11.42 -12.65
C LEU A 97 12.05 -12.86 -13.14
N ALA A 98 12.63 -13.71 -12.30
CA ALA A 98 12.86 -15.13 -12.61
C ALA A 98 11.62 -16.01 -12.33
N GLY A 99 10.54 -15.42 -11.78
CA GLY A 99 9.34 -16.16 -11.40
C GLY A 99 9.40 -16.81 -10.02
N THR A 100 10.43 -16.50 -9.23
CA THR A 100 10.58 -17.03 -7.86
C THR A 100 9.69 -16.24 -6.91
N GLU A 101 8.93 -16.96 -6.06
CA GLU A 101 8.11 -16.33 -5.02
C GLU A 101 9.02 -15.66 -3.98
N VAL A 102 8.84 -14.34 -3.78
CA VAL A 102 9.57 -13.56 -2.78
C VAL A 102 8.71 -13.18 -1.57
N ALA A 103 7.40 -13.14 -1.73
CA ALA A 103 6.46 -12.88 -0.65
C ALA A 103 5.09 -13.50 -0.94
N SER A 104 4.31 -13.76 0.11
CA SER A 104 2.94 -14.22 -0.02
C SER A 104 2.07 -13.69 1.12
N TYR A 105 0.76 -13.60 0.84
CA TYR A 105 -0.26 -13.14 1.79
C TYR A 105 -1.43 -14.09 1.81
N VAL A 106 -1.96 -14.35 3.00
CA VAL A 106 -3.21 -15.10 3.20
C VAL A 106 -4.21 -14.20 3.92
N TYR A 107 -5.41 -14.09 3.39
CA TYR A 107 -6.48 -13.25 3.93
C TYR A 107 -7.67 -14.08 4.41
N ASP A 108 -8.45 -13.53 5.35
CA ASP A 108 -9.79 -14.03 5.63
C ASP A 108 -10.82 -13.43 4.66
N ALA A 109 -12.09 -13.77 4.83
CA ALA A 109 -13.17 -13.30 3.96
C ALA A 109 -13.39 -11.77 4.00
N TRP A 110 -12.90 -11.10 5.03
CA TRP A 110 -13.03 -9.65 5.23
C TRP A 110 -11.76 -8.87 4.88
N GLY A 111 -10.72 -9.54 4.44
CA GLY A 111 -9.45 -8.90 4.07
C GLY A 111 -8.44 -8.78 5.20
N ASN A 112 -8.71 -9.33 6.37
CA ASN A 112 -7.70 -9.39 7.43
C ASN A 112 -6.58 -10.32 7.01
N ILE A 113 -5.33 -9.88 7.19
CA ILE A 113 -4.17 -10.68 6.85
C ILE A 113 -3.97 -11.73 7.95
N LYS A 114 -4.07 -13.01 7.57
CA LYS A 114 -3.93 -14.16 8.48
C LYS A 114 -2.50 -14.67 8.53
N ASP A 115 -1.75 -14.56 7.45
CA ASP A 115 -0.38 -15.01 7.36
C ASP A 115 0.35 -14.26 6.27
N THR A 116 1.65 -14.01 6.49
CA THR A 116 2.56 -13.47 5.48
C THR A 116 3.85 -14.28 5.49
N LYS A 117 4.43 -14.51 4.31
CA LYS A 117 5.69 -15.26 4.15
C LYS A 117 6.62 -14.54 3.19
N GLY A 118 7.92 -14.87 3.28
CA GLY A 118 8.94 -14.43 2.34
C GLY A 118 9.76 -13.25 2.82
N ASP A 119 10.36 -12.53 1.88
CA ASP A 119 11.23 -11.39 2.14
C ASP A 119 10.51 -10.31 2.92
N THR A 120 11.01 -10.00 4.12
CA THR A 120 10.39 -9.04 5.03
C THR A 120 10.27 -7.66 4.41
N THR A 121 11.31 -7.19 3.72
CA THR A 121 11.33 -5.86 3.10
C THR A 121 10.26 -5.75 2.01
N VAL A 122 10.20 -6.70 1.07
CA VAL A 122 9.24 -6.68 -0.04
C VAL A 122 7.81 -6.81 0.47
N ARG A 123 7.53 -7.75 1.37
CA ARG A 123 6.17 -7.99 1.88
C ARG A 123 5.64 -6.83 2.72
N GLU A 124 6.52 -6.14 3.47
CA GLU A 124 6.13 -4.99 4.30
C GLU A 124 5.96 -3.71 3.46
N LEU A 125 6.85 -3.46 2.52
CA LEU A 125 6.81 -2.26 1.68
C LEU A 125 5.70 -2.29 0.65
N ASN A 126 5.32 -3.46 0.13
CA ASN A 126 4.22 -3.54 -0.83
C ASN A 126 2.89 -3.15 -0.19
N PRO A 127 2.27 -2.05 -0.62
CA PRO A 127 1.00 -1.60 -0.04
C PRO A 127 -0.22 -2.21 -0.70
N ILE A 128 -0.12 -2.73 -1.92
CA ILE A 128 -1.28 -3.23 -2.68
C ILE A 128 -1.54 -4.68 -2.31
N ARG A 129 -2.67 -4.97 -1.68
CA ARG A 129 -2.97 -6.28 -1.11
C ARG A 129 -4.40 -6.73 -1.41
N TYR A 130 -5.26 -6.84 -0.40
CA TYR A 130 -6.64 -7.33 -0.52
C TYR A 130 -7.44 -6.47 -1.50
N ARG A 131 -8.02 -7.10 -2.51
CA ARG A 131 -8.76 -6.44 -3.61
C ARG A 131 -7.97 -5.30 -4.26
N SER A 132 -6.65 -5.38 -4.21
CA SER A 132 -5.73 -4.34 -4.70
C SER A 132 -5.88 -2.97 -4.01
N TYR A 133 -6.46 -2.90 -2.82
CA TYR A 133 -6.47 -1.71 -1.99
C TYR A 133 -5.12 -1.49 -1.31
N VAL A 134 -4.83 -0.22 -1.00
CA VAL A 134 -3.62 0.19 -0.27
C VAL A 134 -3.79 -0.14 1.22
N TYR A 135 -2.84 -0.89 1.76
CA TYR A 135 -2.82 -1.31 3.16
C TYR A 135 -1.84 -0.47 3.98
N ASP A 136 -2.27 -0.01 5.14
CA ASP A 136 -1.44 0.71 6.10
C ASP A 136 -1.05 -0.23 7.24
N THR A 137 0.21 -0.67 7.25
CA THR A 137 0.72 -1.62 8.25
C THR A 137 0.69 -1.08 9.68
N GLU A 138 0.68 0.24 9.83
CA GLU A 138 0.69 0.90 11.14
C GLU A 138 -0.68 0.85 11.84
N THR A 139 -1.75 0.71 11.06
CA THR A 139 -3.12 0.78 11.58
C THR A 139 -3.94 -0.46 11.26
N ASP A 140 -3.41 -1.38 10.44
CA ASP A 140 -4.10 -2.55 9.89
C ASP A 140 -5.37 -2.18 9.10
N LEU A 141 -5.38 -1.00 8.47
CA LEU A 141 -6.51 -0.51 7.68
C LEU A 141 -6.16 -0.45 6.19
N TYR A 142 -7.20 -0.58 5.36
CA TYR A 142 -7.11 -0.36 3.91
C TYR A 142 -7.56 1.05 3.55
N TYR A 143 -6.87 1.60 2.56
CA TYR A 143 -7.18 2.90 1.99
C TYR A 143 -7.68 2.79 0.56
#